data_ffaca6a8eb4f4ec1f2393fe4ca546696
#
_entry.id   ffaca6a8eb4f4ec1f2393fe4ca546696
#
_cell.length_a   1.000
_cell.length_b   1.000
_cell.length_c   1.000
_cell.angle_alpha   90.00
_cell.angle_beta   90.00
_cell.angle_gamma   90.00
#
_symmetry.space_group_name_H-M   'P 1'
#
loop_
_entity.id
_entity.type
_entity.pdbx_description
1 polymer ?
#
loop_
_entity_poly.entity_id
_entity_poly.type
_entity_poly.pdbx_seq_one_letter_code
_entity_poly.pdbx_strand_id
1 'polypeptide(L)'
;MHIIKLDAIDSTNDSLRKLILEKKPTTPTVVMSQYQKKGKGQRGQVWTSQAGKNLMFSLYMPNFTLPTKEVFSINKIVSVCLLHWLSSFQMPNICVKWPNDILSGDSKLAGILIESNVLQSTAHSIIIGIGLNVNQVEFQNLPNATSMQLLTGTNYDINTLLLSLTAKLIECLTSPIKNCNDDYHKYLYGLGQSRLFLKDKKTFEGIIQSVNSEGKLVLETTAGEQVFDVKELQFVHVADQ
;
A
#
# COMPACT_ATOMS: atom_id res chain seq x y z
N MET A 1 8.49 13.49 15.18
CA MET A 1 7.83 12.19 14.98
C MET A 1 7.91 11.38 16.27
N HIS A 2 6.80 10.80 16.72
CA HIS A 2 6.75 9.92 17.88
C HIS A 2 6.56 8.47 17.41
N ILE A 3 7.30 7.51 17.99
CA ILE A 3 7.23 6.09 17.59
C ILE A 3 6.88 5.24 18.81
N ILE A 4 5.84 4.43 18.65
CA ILE A 4 5.35 3.46 19.64
C ILE A 4 5.54 2.07 19.07
N LYS A 5 6.30 1.22 19.77
CA LYS A 5 6.55 -0.17 19.39
C LYS A 5 5.81 -1.09 20.33
N LEU A 6 5.08 -2.05 19.78
CA LEU A 6 4.25 -3.00 20.49
C LEU A 6 4.58 -4.44 20.05
N ASP A 7 4.49 -5.40 20.95
CA ASP A 7 4.79 -6.78 20.62
C ASP A 7 3.67 -7.42 19.80
N ALA A 8 2.44 -7.39 20.31
CA ALA A 8 1.28 -7.96 19.63
C ALA A 8 0.02 -7.13 19.87
N ILE A 9 -0.70 -6.85 18.79
CA ILE A 9 -1.98 -6.11 18.80
C ILE A 9 -2.94 -6.67 17.75
N ASP A 10 -4.18 -6.19 17.74
CA ASP A 10 -5.12 -6.57 16.69
C ASP A 10 -4.71 -5.95 15.34
N SER A 11 -4.54 -4.63 15.27
CA SER A 11 -4.15 -3.89 14.06
C SER A 11 -3.42 -2.59 14.43
N THR A 12 -2.36 -2.25 13.71
CA THR A 12 -1.63 -0.98 13.90
C THR A 12 -2.51 0.23 13.56
N ASN A 13 -3.35 0.15 12.51
CA ASN A 13 -4.30 1.21 12.15
C ASN A 13 -5.33 1.43 13.27
N ASP A 14 -5.92 0.36 13.81
CA ASP A 14 -6.92 0.49 14.88
C ASP A 14 -6.31 1.03 16.18
N SER A 15 -5.12 0.56 16.53
CA SER A 15 -4.40 1.04 17.71
C SER A 15 -4.06 2.52 17.59
N LEU A 16 -3.62 2.94 16.39
CA LEU A 16 -3.33 4.36 16.11
C LEU A 16 -4.60 5.20 16.12
N ARG A 17 -5.71 4.70 15.57
CA ARG A 17 -7.02 5.38 15.61
C ARG A 17 -7.49 5.61 17.05
N LYS A 18 -7.37 4.58 17.92
CA LYS A 18 -7.69 4.70 19.34
C LYS A 18 -6.82 5.75 20.03
N LEU A 19 -5.52 5.70 19.80
CA LEU A 19 -4.56 6.69 20.33
C LEU A 19 -4.89 8.12 19.89
N ILE A 20 -5.29 8.32 18.63
CA ILE A 20 -5.69 9.64 18.12
C ILE A 20 -6.90 10.18 18.88
N LEU A 21 -7.91 9.34 19.14
CA LEU A 21 -9.10 9.74 19.89
C LEU A 21 -8.79 10.12 21.35
N GLU A 22 -7.89 9.37 22.00
CA GLU A 22 -7.52 9.54 23.40
C GLU A 22 -6.51 10.69 23.63
N LYS A 23 -5.48 10.75 22.79
CA LYS A 23 -4.30 11.62 23.02
C LYS A 23 -4.21 12.84 22.10
N LYS A 24 -4.96 12.82 20.99
CA LYS A 24 -4.99 13.90 19.98
C LYS A 24 -3.58 14.40 19.59
N PRO A 25 -2.69 13.53 19.11
CA PRO A 25 -1.32 13.92 18.81
C PRO A 25 -1.28 14.99 17.72
N THR A 26 -0.44 16.00 17.93
CA THR A 26 -0.27 17.15 17.01
C THR A 26 0.94 17.00 16.08
N THR A 27 1.71 15.94 16.25
CA THR A 27 2.89 15.62 15.42
C THR A 27 2.74 14.24 14.77
N PRO A 28 3.46 13.97 13.67
CA PRO A 28 3.47 12.65 13.06
C PRO A 28 3.78 11.57 14.09
N THR A 29 2.91 10.56 14.15
CA THR A 29 2.97 9.49 15.14
C THR A 29 2.91 8.12 14.46
N VAL A 30 3.80 7.23 14.85
CA VAL A 30 3.93 5.88 14.29
C VAL A 30 3.59 4.85 15.36
N VAL A 31 2.76 3.87 15.01
CA VAL A 31 2.58 2.63 15.78
C VAL A 31 3.09 1.48 14.94
N MET A 32 4.04 0.73 15.46
CA MET A 32 4.60 -0.48 14.86
C MET A 32 4.32 -1.68 15.76
N SER A 33 4.05 -2.84 15.18
CA SER A 33 3.89 -4.10 15.93
C SER A 33 4.72 -5.23 15.33
N GLN A 34 5.24 -6.08 16.19
CA GLN A 34 5.91 -7.32 15.76
C GLN A 34 4.91 -8.36 15.25
N TYR A 35 3.66 -8.32 15.74
CA TYR A 35 2.60 -9.24 15.31
C TYR A 35 1.22 -8.59 15.34
N GLN A 36 0.44 -8.80 14.29
CA GLN A 36 -0.97 -8.39 14.23
C GLN A 36 -1.89 -9.62 14.24
N LYS A 37 -2.76 -9.72 15.25
CA LYS A 37 -3.76 -10.81 15.36
C LYS A 37 -4.88 -10.69 14.32
N LYS A 38 -5.23 -9.47 13.94
CA LYS A 38 -6.30 -9.12 12.99
C LYS A 38 -5.79 -8.03 12.04
N GLY A 39 -4.64 -8.29 11.39
CA GLY A 39 -4.08 -7.36 10.42
C GLY A 39 -5.08 -7.04 9.32
N LYS A 40 -5.21 -5.77 8.95
CA LYS A 40 -6.19 -5.28 7.97
C LYS A 40 -5.53 -4.96 6.65
N GLY A 41 -6.17 -5.39 5.57
CA GLY A 41 -5.94 -4.93 4.21
C GLY A 41 -7.16 -4.18 3.68
N GLN A 42 -7.14 -3.82 2.41
CA GLN A 42 -8.31 -3.22 1.76
C GLN A 42 -9.46 -4.23 1.63
N ARG A 43 -10.70 -3.72 1.59
CA ARG A 43 -11.92 -4.50 1.32
C ARG A 43 -12.16 -5.67 2.29
N GLY A 44 -11.70 -5.56 3.54
CA GLY A 44 -11.85 -6.63 4.52
C GLY A 44 -10.86 -7.79 4.37
N GLN A 45 -9.90 -7.68 3.45
CA GLN A 45 -8.79 -8.62 3.35
C GLN A 45 -7.96 -8.60 4.63
N VAL A 46 -7.40 -9.75 5.00
CA VAL A 46 -6.57 -9.90 6.18
C VAL A 46 -5.10 -9.84 5.77
N TRP A 47 -4.31 -9.04 6.50
CA TRP A 47 -2.85 -9.09 6.42
C TRP A 47 -2.32 -10.11 7.40
N THR A 48 -1.74 -11.19 6.90
CA THR A 48 -1.11 -12.24 7.70
C THR A 48 0.40 -12.15 7.63
N SER A 49 1.07 -12.44 8.76
CA SER A 49 2.54 -12.36 8.83
C SER A 49 3.07 -13.22 9.98
N GLN A 50 4.32 -13.67 9.87
CA GLN A 50 5.05 -14.28 10.98
C GLN A 50 5.53 -13.19 11.95
N ALA A 51 5.43 -13.47 13.25
CA ALA A 51 5.87 -12.54 14.30
C ALA A 51 7.35 -12.18 14.17
N GLY A 52 7.66 -10.87 14.23
CA GLY A 52 9.02 -10.36 14.19
C GLY A 52 9.75 -10.48 12.83
N LYS A 53 9.08 -10.96 11.78
CA LYS A 53 9.69 -11.17 10.46
C LYS A 53 9.41 -10.05 9.47
N ASN A 54 8.37 -9.25 9.70
CA ASN A 54 7.88 -8.27 8.74
C ASN A 54 7.74 -6.89 9.39
N LEU A 55 7.80 -5.84 8.58
CA LEU A 55 7.57 -4.48 9.02
C LEU A 55 6.10 -4.14 8.88
N MET A 56 5.39 -4.05 10.00
CA MET A 56 3.98 -3.67 10.07
C MET A 56 3.85 -2.42 10.93
N PHE A 57 3.46 -1.33 10.32
CA PHE A 57 3.29 -0.07 11.03
C PHE A 57 2.16 0.78 10.43
N SER A 58 1.70 1.74 11.21
CA SER A 58 0.81 2.81 10.76
C SER A 58 1.40 4.15 11.12
N LEU A 59 1.39 5.09 10.18
CA LEU A 59 1.82 6.47 10.32
C LEU A 59 0.58 7.38 10.34
N TYR A 60 0.43 8.17 11.38
CA TYR A 60 -0.54 9.25 11.46
C TYR A 60 0.09 10.58 11.05
N MET A 61 -0.57 11.29 10.14
CA MET A 61 -0.23 12.66 9.75
C MET A 61 -1.37 13.59 10.20
N PRO A 62 -1.16 14.37 11.27
CA PRO A 62 -2.11 15.41 11.69
C PRO A 62 -2.10 16.58 10.72
N ASN A 63 -3.16 17.40 10.76
CA ASN A 63 -3.25 18.66 10.02
C ASN A 63 -3.02 18.49 8.50
N PHE A 64 -3.49 17.40 7.97
CA PHE A 64 -3.41 17.07 6.54
C PHE A 64 -4.73 17.43 5.88
N THR A 65 -4.76 18.54 5.12
CA THR A 65 -6.00 19.04 4.51
C THR A 65 -6.01 18.73 3.02
N LEU A 66 -6.97 17.90 2.59
CA LEU A 66 -7.13 17.49 1.19
C LEU A 66 -8.61 17.21 0.87
N PRO A 67 -9.13 17.65 -0.31
CA PRO A 67 -10.45 17.24 -0.77
C PRO A 67 -10.56 15.72 -0.86
N THR A 68 -11.70 15.16 -0.44
CA THR A 68 -11.90 13.68 -0.43
C THR A 68 -11.72 13.02 -1.80
N LYS A 69 -12.09 13.72 -2.88
CA LYS A 69 -11.87 13.25 -4.26
C LYS A 69 -10.39 13.10 -4.64
N GLU A 70 -9.50 13.72 -3.89
CA GLU A 70 -8.05 13.69 -4.11
C GLU A 70 -7.30 12.74 -3.16
N VAL A 71 -8.00 12.06 -2.24
CA VAL A 71 -7.38 11.16 -1.27
C VAL A 71 -6.57 10.05 -1.95
N PHE A 72 -6.94 9.63 -3.16
CA PHE A 72 -6.15 8.65 -3.89
C PHE A 72 -4.77 9.18 -4.31
N SER A 73 -4.58 10.50 -4.41
CA SER A 73 -3.25 11.09 -4.65
C SER A 73 -2.24 10.70 -3.56
N ILE A 74 -2.72 10.55 -2.31
CA ILE A 74 -1.89 10.08 -1.20
C ILE A 74 -1.42 8.65 -1.44
N ASN A 75 -2.31 7.79 -1.98
CA ASN A 75 -1.93 6.43 -2.33
C ASN A 75 -0.83 6.42 -3.41
N LYS A 76 -0.95 7.28 -4.43
CA LYS A 76 0.11 7.44 -5.45
C LYS A 76 1.42 7.91 -4.82
N ILE A 77 1.39 8.94 -3.96
CA ILE A 77 2.58 9.47 -3.26
C ILE A 77 3.25 8.38 -2.41
N VAL A 78 2.47 7.67 -1.58
CA VAL A 78 2.98 6.61 -0.71
C VAL A 78 3.56 5.45 -1.52
N SER A 79 2.88 5.03 -2.59
CA SER A 79 3.35 3.96 -3.47
C SER A 79 4.66 4.32 -4.15
N VAL A 80 4.77 5.51 -4.76
CA VAL A 80 5.99 5.98 -5.43
C VAL A 80 7.12 6.17 -4.42
N CYS A 81 6.83 6.73 -3.24
CA CYS A 81 7.80 6.86 -2.15
C CYS A 81 8.36 5.49 -1.74
N LEU A 82 7.48 4.50 -1.56
CA LEU A 82 7.88 3.14 -1.17
C LEU A 82 8.69 2.46 -2.29
N LEU A 83 8.31 2.64 -3.56
CA LEU A 83 9.09 2.15 -4.70
C LEU A 83 10.49 2.74 -4.73
N HIS A 84 10.63 4.07 -4.64
CA HIS A 84 11.92 4.73 -4.65
C HIS A 84 12.79 4.30 -3.46
N TRP A 85 12.18 4.15 -2.27
CA TRP A 85 12.87 3.65 -1.09
C TRP A 85 13.32 2.18 -1.29
N LEU A 86 12.47 1.29 -1.80
CA LEU A 86 12.82 -0.10 -2.11
C LEU A 86 13.90 -0.22 -3.17
N SER A 87 13.94 0.69 -4.16
CA SER A 87 14.98 0.72 -5.19
C SER A 87 16.38 0.87 -4.60
N SER A 88 16.53 1.54 -3.45
CA SER A 88 17.83 1.68 -2.77
C SER A 88 18.38 0.35 -2.23
N PHE A 89 17.53 -0.68 -2.11
CA PHE A 89 17.93 -2.04 -1.71
C PHE A 89 18.07 -3.00 -2.92
N GLN A 90 18.09 -2.46 -4.15
CA GLN A 90 18.26 -3.24 -5.38
C GLN A 90 17.18 -4.32 -5.59
N MET A 91 15.95 -4.06 -5.13
CA MET A 91 14.83 -4.97 -5.33
C MET A 91 14.52 -5.13 -6.83
N PRO A 92 14.47 -6.36 -7.38
CA PRO A 92 14.21 -6.56 -8.81
C PRO A 92 12.74 -6.30 -9.16
N ASN A 93 12.49 -5.75 -10.34
CA ASN A 93 11.18 -5.66 -10.99
C ASN A 93 10.05 -5.15 -10.10
N ILE A 94 10.32 -4.13 -9.26
CA ILE A 94 9.30 -3.56 -8.38
C ILE A 94 8.30 -2.71 -9.16
N CYS A 95 7.02 -2.87 -8.84
CA CYS A 95 5.93 -2.15 -9.48
C CYS A 95 4.75 -1.95 -8.52
N VAL A 96 3.82 -1.07 -8.89
CA VAL A 96 2.57 -0.82 -8.16
C VAL A 96 1.44 -1.60 -8.81
N LYS A 97 0.84 -2.55 -8.14
CA LYS A 97 -0.42 -3.15 -8.56
C LYS A 97 -1.58 -2.36 -7.96
N TRP A 98 -2.36 -1.76 -8.84
CA TRP A 98 -3.58 -1.06 -8.42
C TRP A 98 -4.50 -1.99 -7.60
N PRO A 99 -5.12 -1.48 -6.52
CA PRO A 99 -5.06 -0.09 -6.06
C PRO A 99 -3.93 0.22 -5.07
N ASN A 100 -3.28 -0.75 -4.41
CA ASN A 100 -2.54 -0.50 -3.19
C ASN A 100 -1.42 -1.51 -2.85
N ASP A 101 -1.05 -2.35 -3.79
CA ASP A 101 -0.02 -3.37 -3.57
C ASP A 101 1.29 -3.01 -4.25
N ILE A 102 2.40 -3.30 -3.59
CA ILE A 102 3.73 -3.28 -4.21
C ILE A 102 4.11 -4.73 -4.52
N LEU A 103 4.48 -4.97 -5.76
CA LEU A 103 4.95 -6.27 -6.22
C LEU A 103 6.44 -6.21 -6.58
N SER A 104 7.04 -7.40 -6.62
CA SER A 104 8.28 -7.69 -7.36
C SER A 104 7.94 -8.78 -8.37
N GLY A 105 7.97 -8.46 -9.67
CA GLY A 105 7.33 -9.27 -10.69
C GLY A 105 5.84 -9.44 -10.43
N ASP A 106 5.37 -10.71 -10.31
CA ASP A 106 3.98 -11.04 -9.98
C ASP A 106 3.76 -11.31 -8.48
N SER A 107 4.80 -11.20 -7.65
CA SER A 107 4.74 -11.56 -6.24
C SER A 107 4.58 -10.33 -5.32
N LYS A 108 3.63 -10.40 -4.40
CA LYS A 108 3.33 -9.30 -3.46
C LYS A 108 4.43 -9.15 -2.42
N LEU A 109 5.03 -7.97 -2.40
CA LEU A 109 6.06 -7.56 -1.43
C LEU A 109 5.49 -6.71 -0.30
N ALA A 110 4.56 -5.79 -0.60
CA ALA A 110 3.94 -4.92 0.40
C ALA A 110 2.49 -4.61 0.07
N GLY A 111 1.75 -4.18 1.09
CA GLY A 111 0.40 -3.63 0.96
C GLY A 111 0.27 -2.31 1.70
N ILE A 112 -0.53 -1.40 1.15
CA ILE A 112 -0.78 -0.05 1.68
C ILE A 112 -2.25 0.06 2.04
N LEU A 113 -2.57 0.61 3.21
CA LEU A 113 -3.95 0.87 3.65
C LEU A 113 -4.05 2.31 4.15
N ILE A 114 -4.69 3.18 3.39
CA ILE A 114 -4.90 4.58 3.76
C ILE A 114 -6.32 4.77 4.27
N GLU A 115 -6.42 5.38 5.44
CA GLU A 115 -7.68 5.78 6.08
C GLU A 115 -7.62 7.28 6.39
N SER A 116 -8.67 8.00 6.06
CA SER A 116 -8.76 9.44 6.29
C SER A 116 -9.91 9.79 7.23
N ASN A 117 -9.69 10.80 8.06
CA ASN A 117 -10.76 11.40 8.84
C ASN A 117 -11.37 12.53 8.01
N VAL A 118 -12.61 12.32 7.57
CA VAL A 118 -13.32 13.22 6.65
C VAL A 118 -14.35 14.02 7.39
N LEU A 119 -14.35 15.35 7.21
CA LEU A 119 -15.38 16.27 7.65
C LEU A 119 -15.72 17.20 6.48
N GLN A 120 -17.01 17.32 6.14
CA GLN A 120 -17.50 18.21 5.07
C GLN A 120 -16.73 18.07 3.74
N SER A 121 -16.54 16.81 3.28
CA SER A 121 -15.82 16.48 2.04
C SER A 121 -14.33 16.84 2.02
N THR A 122 -13.73 17.08 3.19
CA THR A 122 -12.30 17.35 3.36
C THR A 122 -11.69 16.34 4.32
N ALA A 123 -10.56 15.75 3.95
CA ALA A 123 -9.73 14.95 4.85
C ALA A 123 -8.85 15.90 5.67
N HIS A 124 -8.94 15.81 7.00
CA HIS A 124 -8.19 16.66 7.93
C HIS A 124 -7.02 15.94 8.60
N SER A 125 -6.96 14.64 8.47
CA SER A 125 -5.83 13.81 8.90
C SER A 125 -5.88 12.48 8.18
N ILE A 126 -4.74 11.82 8.12
CA ILE A 126 -4.62 10.51 7.48
C ILE A 126 -3.87 9.53 8.37
N ILE A 127 -4.27 8.26 8.26
CA ILE A 127 -3.54 7.09 8.78
C ILE A 127 -3.08 6.28 7.58
N ILE A 128 -1.79 6.01 7.49
CA ILE A 128 -1.16 5.23 6.45
C ILE A 128 -0.64 3.96 7.07
N GLY A 129 -1.33 2.83 6.85
CA GLY A 129 -0.87 1.50 7.22
C GLY A 129 0.01 0.91 6.12
N ILE A 130 1.14 0.36 6.49
CA ILE A 130 2.03 -0.38 5.59
C ILE A 130 2.37 -1.72 6.22
N GLY A 131 2.13 -2.79 5.46
CA GLY A 131 2.67 -4.11 5.69
C GLY A 131 3.71 -4.42 4.62
N LEU A 132 4.97 -4.58 5.02
CA LEU A 132 6.08 -4.93 4.14
C LEU A 132 6.67 -6.27 4.58
N ASN A 133 6.72 -7.22 3.66
CA ASN A 133 7.37 -8.50 3.88
C ASN A 133 8.88 -8.31 3.85
N VAL A 134 9.56 -8.56 4.98
CA VAL A 134 10.98 -8.27 5.13
C VAL A 134 11.81 -9.55 5.19
N ASN A 135 11.76 -10.28 6.30
CA ASN A 135 12.59 -11.43 6.58
C ASN A 135 11.79 -12.76 6.59
N GLN A 136 10.53 -12.74 6.22
CA GLN A 136 9.72 -13.94 6.12
C GLN A 136 10.08 -14.70 4.84
N VAL A 137 10.40 -15.99 4.96
CA VAL A 137 10.79 -16.85 3.81
C VAL A 137 9.73 -17.88 3.47
N GLU A 138 8.76 -18.13 4.37
CA GLU A 138 7.67 -19.08 4.15
C GLU A 138 6.33 -18.36 4.21
N PHE A 139 5.52 -18.53 3.17
CA PHE A 139 4.19 -17.92 3.02
C PHE A 139 3.14 -19.02 2.85
N GLN A 140 2.60 -19.51 3.98
CA GLN A 140 1.53 -20.52 3.94
C GLN A 140 0.26 -19.95 3.28
N ASN A 141 -0.28 -20.67 2.30
CA ASN A 141 -1.50 -20.28 1.56
C ASN A 141 -1.44 -18.91 0.83
N LEU A 142 -0.22 -18.40 0.58
CA LEU A 142 0.00 -17.14 -0.15
C LEU A 142 1.06 -17.37 -1.24
N PRO A 143 0.74 -18.13 -2.30
CA PRO A 143 1.72 -18.54 -3.33
C PRO A 143 2.35 -17.35 -4.07
N ASN A 144 1.62 -16.24 -4.14
CA ASN A 144 2.07 -15.02 -4.82
C ASN A 144 2.61 -13.97 -3.85
N ALA A 145 3.21 -14.38 -2.71
CA ALA A 145 3.89 -13.50 -1.78
C ALA A 145 5.41 -13.67 -1.87
N THR A 146 6.14 -12.58 -1.66
CA THR A 146 7.59 -12.56 -1.56
C THR A 146 8.03 -11.63 -0.44
N SER A 147 9.32 -11.60 -0.13
CA SER A 147 9.93 -10.71 0.87
C SER A 147 11.25 -10.12 0.38
N MET A 148 11.70 -9.06 1.05
CA MET A 148 13.01 -8.47 0.78
C MET A 148 14.12 -9.52 0.88
N GLN A 149 14.08 -10.39 1.90
CA GLN A 149 15.08 -11.45 2.10
C GLN A 149 15.06 -12.48 0.96
N LEU A 150 13.89 -12.90 0.48
CA LEU A 150 13.81 -13.84 -0.66
C LEU A 150 14.36 -13.23 -1.95
N LEU A 151 14.18 -11.91 -2.14
CA LEU A 151 14.62 -11.22 -3.35
C LEU A 151 16.13 -10.91 -3.36
N THR A 152 16.74 -10.68 -2.19
CA THR A 152 18.13 -10.19 -2.10
C THR A 152 19.08 -11.16 -1.38
N GLY A 153 18.55 -12.19 -0.69
CA GLY A 153 19.35 -13.04 0.18
C GLY A 153 19.78 -12.39 1.51
N THR A 154 19.40 -11.14 1.76
CA THR A 154 19.86 -10.35 2.91
C THR A 154 18.81 -10.33 4.02
N ASN A 155 19.26 -10.53 5.26
CA ASN A 155 18.42 -10.31 6.44
C ASN A 155 18.54 -8.83 6.87
N TYR A 156 17.39 -8.18 7.08
CA TYR A 156 17.32 -6.75 7.35
C TYR A 156 16.93 -6.48 8.80
N ASP A 157 17.51 -5.45 9.40
CA ASP A 157 17.04 -4.92 10.70
C ASP A 157 15.76 -4.10 10.52
N ILE A 158 14.66 -4.62 11.06
CA ILE A 158 13.32 -4.04 10.91
C ILE A 158 13.24 -2.64 11.53
N ASN A 159 14.00 -2.36 12.59
CA ASN A 159 13.99 -1.04 13.23
C ASN A 159 14.66 0.01 12.36
N THR A 160 15.76 -0.33 11.73
CA THR A 160 16.46 0.53 10.77
C THR A 160 15.55 0.83 9.56
N LEU A 161 14.88 -0.19 9.03
CA LEU A 161 13.91 -0.02 7.96
C LEU A 161 12.74 0.88 8.37
N LEU A 162 12.18 0.69 9.57
CA LEU A 162 11.10 1.54 10.09
C LEU A 162 11.51 3.01 10.11
N LEU A 163 12.69 3.31 10.69
CA LEU A 163 13.17 4.69 10.84
C LEU A 163 13.39 5.36 9.48
N SER A 164 14.08 4.67 8.57
CA SER A 164 14.37 5.23 7.24
C SER A 164 13.11 5.41 6.40
N LEU A 165 12.20 4.42 6.38
CA LEU A 165 10.97 4.50 5.60
C LEU A 165 10.02 5.56 6.15
N THR A 166 9.83 5.64 7.46
CA THR A 166 8.93 6.66 8.05
C THR A 166 9.45 8.07 7.84
N ALA A 167 10.76 8.31 7.94
CA ALA A 167 11.36 9.60 7.61
C ALA A 167 11.11 9.98 6.14
N LYS A 168 11.31 9.02 5.22
CA LYS A 168 11.08 9.24 3.78
C LYS A 168 9.60 9.50 3.47
N LEU A 169 8.67 8.77 4.09
CA LEU A 169 7.24 9.00 3.92
C LEU A 169 6.82 10.39 4.38
N ILE A 170 7.30 10.84 5.55
CA ILE A 170 6.99 12.20 6.05
C ILE A 170 7.53 13.26 5.09
N GLU A 171 8.77 13.11 4.61
CA GLU A 171 9.34 14.00 3.58
C GLU A 171 8.45 14.07 2.33
N CYS A 172 8.07 12.93 1.77
CA CYS A 172 7.26 12.86 0.56
C CYS A 172 5.84 13.44 0.75
N LEU A 173 5.27 13.34 1.95
CA LEU A 173 3.94 13.85 2.26
C LEU A 173 3.93 15.35 2.56
N THR A 174 5.07 15.90 3.02
CA THR A 174 5.21 17.34 3.33
C THR A 174 5.84 18.14 2.19
N SER A 175 6.55 17.46 1.27
CA SER A 175 7.18 18.07 0.10
C SER A 175 6.78 17.26 -1.13
N PRO A 176 5.87 17.75 -1.97
CA PRO A 176 5.32 16.98 -3.08
C PRO A 176 6.41 16.42 -3.99
N ILE A 177 6.30 15.13 -4.31
CA ILE A 177 7.18 14.47 -5.28
C ILE A 177 6.88 15.09 -6.66
N LYS A 178 7.89 15.67 -7.30
CA LYS A 178 7.76 16.11 -8.69
C LYS A 178 7.44 14.89 -9.56
N ASN A 179 6.49 15.04 -10.48
CA ASN A 179 6.07 13.98 -11.41
C ASN A 179 5.52 12.70 -10.75
N CYS A 180 5.00 12.77 -9.51
CA CYS A 180 4.47 11.60 -8.79
C CYS A 180 3.44 10.81 -9.62
N ASN A 181 2.58 11.48 -10.38
CA ASN A 181 1.59 10.83 -11.25
C ASN A 181 2.24 10.06 -12.39
N ASP A 182 3.26 10.61 -13.01
CA ASP A 182 3.99 9.98 -14.14
C ASP A 182 4.81 8.78 -13.62
N ASP A 183 5.48 8.94 -12.48
CA ASP A 183 6.20 7.85 -11.82
C ASP A 183 5.25 6.72 -11.41
N TYR A 184 4.07 7.04 -10.87
CA TYR A 184 3.08 6.03 -10.53
C TYR A 184 2.66 5.21 -11.76
N HIS A 185 2.37 5.86 -12.88
CA HIS A 185 2.00 5.18 -14.13
C HIS A 185 3.18 4.40 -14.72
N LYS A 186 4.38 4.96 -14.71
CA LYS A 186 5.60 4.27 -15.17
C LYS A 186 5.82 2.92 -14.47
N TYR A 187 5.49 2.84 -13.20
CA TYR A 187 5.62 1.62 -12.40
C TYR A 187 4.29 0.85 -12.25
N LEU A 188 3.23 1.24 -12.97
CA LEU A 188 1.93 0.57 -12.86
C LEU A 188 2.00 -0.83 -13.46
N TYR A 189 1.70 -1.83 -12.65
CA TYR A 189 1.69 -3.23 -13.04
C TYR A 189 0.73 -3.48 -14.20
N GLY A 190 1.25 -4.05 -15.28
CA GLY A 190 0.48 -4.38 -16.47
C GLY A 190 0.03 -3.21 -17.33
N LEU A 191 0.58 -1.99 -17.14
CA LEU A 191 0.29 -0.84 -18.01
C LEU A 191 0.52 -1.20 -19.49
N GLY A 192 -0.47 -0.92 -20.34
CA GLY A 192 -0.44 -1.22 -21.78
C GLY A 192 -0.55 -2.71 -22.12
N GLN A 193 -0.79 -3.59 -21.12
CA GLN A 193 -0.91 -5.03 -21.33
C GLN A 193 -2.36 -5.50 -21.15
N SER A 194 -2.77 -6.48 -21.97
CA SER A 194 -4.03 -7.20 -21.74
C SER A 194 -3.92 -8.05 -20.48
N ARG A 195 -4.91 -7.94 -19.62
CA ARG A 195 -5.04 -8.72 -18.39
C ARG A 195 -6.46 -9.24 -18.26
N LEU A 196 -6.62 -10.35 -17.55
CA LEU A 196 -7.92 -10.93 -17.25
C LEU A 196 -8.44 -10.34 -15.93
N PHE A 197 -9.68 -9.88 -15.97
CA PHE A 197 -10.38 -9.29 -14.84
C PHE A 197 -11.66 -10.05 -14.53
N LEU A 198 -12.07 -10.03 -13.26
CA LEU A 198 -13.35 -10.55 -12.79
C LEU A 198 -14.22 -9.37 -12.33
N LYS A 199 -15.43 -9.26 -12.90
CA LYS A 199 -16.50 -8.36 -12.48
C LYS A 199 -17.83 -9.11 -12.50
N ASP A 200 -18.63 -9.00 -11.45
CA ASP A 200 -19.96 -9.62 -11.35
C ASP A 200 -19.97 -11.12 -11.74
N LYS A 201 -18.98 -11.87 -11.27
CA LYS A 201 -18.76 -13.30 -11.56
C LYS A 201 -18.46 -13.63 -13.03
N LYS A 202 -18.18 -12.64 -13.86
CA LYS A 202 -17.78 -12.82 -15.26
C LYS A 202 -16.35 -12.35 -15.46
N THR A 203 -15.58 -13.13 -16.19
CA THR A 203 -14.23 -12.75 -16.61
C THR A 203 -14.26 -12.03 -17.95
N PHE A 204 -13.41 -11.04 -18.11
CA PHE A 204 -13.21 -10.33 -19.38
C PHE A 204 -11.76 -9.85 -19.48
N GLU A 205 -11.31 -9.62 -20.70
CA GLU A 205 -9.99 -9.04 -20.97
C GLU A 205 -10.10 -7.51 -21.09
N GLY A 206 -9.06 -6.84 -20.60
CA GLY A 206 -8.89 -5.40 -20.74
C GLY A 206 -7.43 -4.99 -20.72
N ILE A 207 -7.09 -3.95 -21.47
CA ILE A 207 -5.76 -3.36 -21.50
C ILE A 207 -5.73 -2.21 -20.49
N ILE A 208 -4.80 -2.25 -19.54
CA ILE A 208 -4.64 -1.19 -18.54
C ILE A 208 -4.10 0.07 -19.21
N GLN A 209 -4.89 1.16 -19.20
CA GLN A 209 -4.51 2.44 -19.79
C GLN A 209 -3.93 3.40 -18.75
N SER A 210 -4.60 3.52 -17.60
CA SER A 210 -4.19 4.46 -16.54
C SER A 210 -4.96 4.25 -15.24
N VAL A 211 -4.60 5.05 -14.25
CA VAL A 211 -5.41 5.28 -13.04
C VAL A 211 -5.71 6.77 -12.97
N ASN A 212 -6.98 7.13 -13.04
CA ASN A 212 -7.42 8.53 -13.08
C ASN A 212 -7.19 9.28 -11.74
N SER A 213 -7.57 10.55 -11.68
CA SER A 213 -7.41 11.40 -10.50
C SER A 213 -8.26 10.94 -9.31
N GLU A 214 -9.38 10.24 -9.56
CA GLU A 214 -10.25 9.67 -8.53
C GLU A 214 -9.76 8.31 -8.01
N GLY A 215 -8.69 7.77 -8.60
CA GLY A 215 -8.13 6.46 -8.25
C GLY A 215 -8.81 5.27 -8.91
N LYS A 216 -9.61 5.50 -9.93
CA LYS A 216 -10.28 4.44 -10.69
C LYS A 216 -9.36 3.93 -11.80
N LEU A 217 -9.41 2.62 -12.04
CA LEU A 217 -8.66 1.97 -13.11
C LEU A 217 -9.36 2.21 -14.45
N VAL A 218 -8.61 2.66 -15.44
CA VAL A 218 -9.07 2.88 -16.82
C VAL A 218 -8.57 1.73 -17.68
N LEU A 219 -9.51 1.01 -18.29
CA LEU A 219 -9.24 -0.11 -19.18
C LEU A 219 -9.79 0.16 -20.58
N GLU A 220 -9.01 -0.18 -21.59
CA GLU A 220 -9.52 -0.39 -22.95
C GLU A 220 -10.05 -1.81 -23.06
N THR A 221 -11.31 -1.97 -23.45
CA THR A 221 -12.01 -3.25 -23.59
C THR A 221 -12.60 -3.38 -25.00
N THR A 222 -13.15 -4.53 -25.33
CA THR A 222 -13.89 -4.73 -26.58
C THR A 222 -15.12 -3.79 -26.73
N ALA A 223 -15.60 -3.23 -25.62
CA ALA A 223 -16.69 -2.24 -25.59
C ALA A 223 -16.19 -0.78 -25.57
N GLY A 224 -14.88 -0.55 -25.78
CA GLY A 224 -14.21 0.74 -25.66
C GLY A 224 -13.66 1.00 -24.27
N GLU A 225 -13.26 2.27 -24.03
CA GLU A 225 -12.72 2.69 -22.75
C GLU A 225 -13.75 2.57 -21.62
N GLN A 226 -13.38 1.92 -20.53
CA GLN A 226 -14.19 1.76 -19.33
C GLN A 226 -13.43 2.13 -18.08
N VAL A 227 -14.12 2.68 -17.09
CA VAL A 227 -13.55 3.14 -15.81
C VAL A 227 -14.16 2.34 -14.67
N PHE A 228 -13.28 1.78 -13.81
CA PHE A 228 -13.68 0.87 -12.74
C PHE A 228 -13.23 1.37 -11.37
N ASP A 229 -14.18 1.35 -10.43
CA ASP A 229 -13.86 1.58 -9.01
C ASP A 229 -13.14 0.35 -8.41
N VAL A 230 -12.38 0.61 -7.34
CA VAL A 230 -11.67 -0.42 -6.58
C VAL A 230 -12.57 -1.60 -6.20
N LYS A 231 -13.86 -1.39 -5.91
CA LYS A 231 -14.82 -2.42 -5.49
C LYS A 231 -15.37 -3.27 -6.62
N GLU A 232 -15.24 -2.84 -7.87
CA GLU A 232 -15.93 -3.43 -9.01
C GLU A 232 -15.11 -4.50 -9.72
N LEU A 233 -13.79 -4.51 -9.50
CA LEU A 233 -12.85 -5.27 -10.32
C LEU A 233 -11.86 -6.08 -9.48
N GLN A 234 -11.54 -7.28 -9.95
CA GLN A 234 -10.47 -8.12 -9.41
C GLN A 234 -9.56 -8.59 -10.54
N PHE A 235 -8.24 -8.54 -10.33
CA PHE A 235 -7.30 -9.21 -11.23
C PHE A 235 -7.43 -10.71 -11.08
N VAL A 236 -7.52 -11.43 -12.20
CA VAL A 236 -7.45 -12.89 -12.22
C VAL A 236 -6.01 -13.30 -12.52
N HIS A 237 -5.42 -14.10 -11.65
CA HIS A 237 -4.11 -14.69 -11.90
C HIS A 237 -4.26 -15.94 -12.76
N VAL A 238 -3.34 -16.16 -13.72
CA VAL A 238 -3.35 -17.33 -14.62
C VAL A 238 -3.24 -18.65 -13.86
N ALA A 239 -2.80 -18.62 -12.60
CA ALA A 239 -2.75 -19.81 -11.73
C ALA A 239 -4.11 -20.19 -11.11
N ASP A 240 -5.16 -19.39 -11.32
CA ASP A 240 -6.51 -19.64 -10.79
C ASP A 240 -7.43 -20.36 -11.81
N GLN A 241 -6.84 -20.94 -12.89
CA GLN A 241 -7.53 -21.73 -13.92
C GLN A 241 -7.25 -23.22 -13.76
#